data_04060319d5441770337442943df7e2b2
#
_entry.id   04060319d5441770337442943df7e2b2
#
_cell.length_a   1.000
_cell.length_b   1.000
_cell.length_c   1.000
_cell.angle_alpha   90.00
_cell.angle_beta   90.00
_cell.angle_gamma   90.00
#
_symmetry.space_group_name_H-M   'P 1'
#
loop_
_entity.id
_entity.type
_entity.pdbx_description
1 polymer ?
#
loop_
_entity_poly.entity_id
_entity_poly.type
_entity_poly.pdbx_seq_one_letter_code
_entity_poly.pdbx_strand_id
1 'polypeptide(L)'
;WGQNFRICTVEPSAAPAIKESIILGKPVHTSGPVSNMGRLDCKAPSHAALKYLALEADYLMTLEDEFVSEEIKFLDKFNLQTSPSGGAGFAGLLYCLKNSLLNVNDQSRVLIFISEGPSDD
;
A
#
# COMPACT_ATOMS: atom_id res chain seq x y z
N TRP A 1 -4.57 -14.49 -14.94
CA TRP A 1 -3.45 -13.54 -15.08
C TRP A 1 -2.08 -14.23 -15.13
N GLY A 2 -1.94 -15.50 -14.72
CA GLY A 2 -0.71 -16.27 -14.81
C GLY A 2 0.34 -15.88 -13.76
N GLN A 3 1.44 -16.61 -13.74
CA GLN A 3 2.52 -16.45 -12.76
C GLN A 3 3.56 -15.35 -13.13
N ASN A 4 3.22 -14.43 -14.03
CA ASN A 4 4.20 -13.52 -14.64
C ASN A 4 4.22 -12.10 -14.05
N PHE A 5 3.52 -11.84 -12.96
CA PHE A 5 3.55 -10.55 -12.27
C PHE A 5 3.69 -10.75 -10.77
N ARG A 6 4.19 -9.72 -10.11
CA ARG A 6 4.35 -9.69 -8.66
C ARG A 6 3.31 -8.77 -8.04
N ILE A 7 2.78 -9.16 -6.91
CA ILE A 7 1.80 -8.41 -6.13
C ILE A 7 2.50 -7.81 -4.90
N CYS A 8 2.47 -6.49 -4.81
CA CYS A 8 2.95 -5.76 -3.65
C CYS A 8 1.75 -5.12 -2.93
N THR A 9 1.60 -5.39 -1.64
CA THR A 9 0.62 -4.69 -0.79
C THR A 9 1.28 -3.51 -0.10
N VAL A 10 0.49 -2.47 0.15
CA VAL A 10 0.93 -1.28 0.90
C VAL A 10 -0.06 -1.03 2.02
N GLU A 11 0.43 -0.96 3.25
CA GLU A 11 -0.35 -0.61 4.44
C GLU A 11 0.32 0.57 5.17
N PRO A 12 -0.43 1.34 5.98
CA PRO A 12 0.18 2.28 6.92
C PRO A 12 1.07 1.56 7.93
N SER A 13 2.21 2.12 8.26
CA SER A 13 3.05 1.60 9.36
C SER A 13 2.29 1.58 10.70
N ALA A 14 1.32 2.47 10.86
CA ALA A 14 0.44 2.54 12.02
C ALA A 14 -0.60 1.40 12.08
N ALA A 15 -0.87 0.71 10.96
CA ALA A 15 -1.90 -0.34 10.87
C ALA A 15 -1.48 -1.49 9.93
N PRO A 16 -0.40 -2.23 10.22
CA PRO A 16 0.13 -3.28 9.34
C PRO A 16 -0.58 -4.62 9.54
N ALA A 17 -1.92 -4.63 9.56
CA ALA A 17 -2.71 -5.78 9.97
C ALA A 17 -2.56 -6.99 9.04
N ILE A 18 -2.50 -6.80 7.75
CA ILE A 18 -2.28 -7.89 6.76
C ILE A 18 -0.86 -8.42 6.89
N LYS A 19 0.13 -7.53 6.89
CA LYS A 19 1.54 -7.92 6.99
C LYS A 19 1.82 -8.73 8.26
N GLU A 20 1.41 -8.23 9.42
CA GLU A 20 1.64 -8.94 10.68
C GLU A 20 0.87 -10.27 10.75
N SER A 21 -0.36 -10.30 10.23
CA SER A 21 -1.15 -11.53 10.19
C SER A 21 -0.51 -12.60 9.31
N ILE A 22 0.04 -12.23 8.16
CA ILE A 22 0.74 -13.17 7.27
C ILE A 22 2.03 -13.68 7.93
N ILE A 23 2.82 -12.80 8.54
CA ILE A 23 4.06 -13.16 9.23
C ILE A 23 3.78 -14.13 10.39
N LEU A 24 2.72 -13.90 11.16
CA LEU A 24 2.36 -14.73 12.31
C LEU A 24 1.51 -15.95 11.96
N GLY A 25 1.05 -16.07 10.72
CA GLY A 25 0.24 -17.19 10.25
C GLY A 25 -1.18 -17.26 10.86
N LYS A 26 -1.68 -16.14 11.39
CA LYS A 26 -3.01 -16.02 11.99
C LYS A 26 -3.49 -14.57 11.97
N PRO A 27 -4.81 -14.31 11.97
CA PRO A 27 -5.32 -12.94 12.09
C PRO A 27 -4.80 -12.25 13.36
N VAL A 28 -4.30 -11.04 13.19
CA VAL A 28 -3.74 -10.21 14.28
C VAL A 28 -4.48 -8.89 14.35
N HIS A 29 -4.79 -8.45 15.54
CA HIS A 29 -5.27 -7.11 15.81
C HIS A 29 -4.07 -6.24 16.19
N THR A 30 -3.71 -5.29 15.34
CA THR A 30 -2.59 -4.39 15.59
C THR A 30 -3.00 -3.22 16.49
N SER A 31 -2.05 -2.66 17.21
CA SER A 31 -2.20 -1.43 17.96
C SER A 31 -1.23 -0.38 17.44
N GLY A 32 -1.72 0.82 17.18
CA GLY A 32 -0.90 1.91 16.67
C GLY A 32 -1.69 3.23 16.70
N PRO A 33 -1.04 4.35 16.43
CA PRO A 33 -1.72 5.63 16.30
C PRO A 33 -2.72 5.60 15.14
N VAL A 34 -3.55 6.63 15.06
CA VAL A 34 -4.43 6.85 13.91
C VAL A 34 -3.56 7.27 12.72
N SER A 35 -3.78 6.61 11.59
CA SER A 35 -3.12 6.98 10.33
C SER A 35 -3.95 8.00 9.55
N ASN A 36 -3.29 8.89 8.84
CA ASN A 36 -3.95 9.80 7.88
C ASN A 36 -4.38 9.08 6.58
N MET A 37 -3.87 7.85 6.34
CA MET A 37 -4.45 6.93 5.36
C MET A 37 -5.71 6.26 5.95
N GLY A 38 -6.73 7.06 6.27
CA GLY A 38 -7.87 6.66 7.09
C GLY A 38 -8.62 5.43 6.61
N ARG A 39 -8.72 5.22 5.29
CA ARG A 39 -9.38 4.04 4.73
C ARG A 39 -8.50 2.79 4.75
N LEU A 40 -7.21 2.95 4.96
CA LEU A 40 -6.26 1.86 5.15
C LEU A 40 -5.91 1.66 6.63
N ASP A 41 -6.39 2.51 7.53
CA ASP A 41 -6.14 2.41 8.98
C ASP A 41 -6.96 1.27 9.63
N CYS A 42 -6.77 0.07 9.10
CA CYS A 42 -7.47 -1.13 9.54
C CYS A 42 -6.62 -1.89 10.56
N LYS A 43 -6.98 -1.78 11.84
CA LYS A 43 -6.24 -2.48 12.93
C LYS A 43 -6.45 -4.00 12.92
N ALA A 44 -7.49 -4.48 12.25
CA ALA A 44 -7.75 -5.89 12.05
C ALA A 44 -7.88 -6.20 10.56
N PRO A 45 -7.34 -7.34 10.09
CA PRO A 45 -7.39 -7.67 8.67
C PRO A 45 -8.81 -8.09 8.25
N SER A 46 -9.19 -7.73 7.02
CA SER A 46 -10.31 -8.40 6.36
C SER A 46 -9.96 -9.88 6.16
N HIS A 47 -10.80 -10.79 6.62
CA HIS A 47 -10.55 -12.22 6.46
C HIS A 47 -10.46 -12.65 4.99
N ALA A 48 -11.27 -12.07 4.11
CA ALA A 48 -11.21 -12.34 2.69
C ALA A 48 -9.89 -11.84 2.08
N ALA A 49 -9.49 -10.60 2.38
CA ALA A 49 -8.23 -10.04 1.90
C ALA A 49 -7.04 -10.85 2.43
N LEU A 50 -7.02 -11.17 3.72
CA LEU A 50 -5.95 -11.96 4.32
C LEU A 50 -5.78 -13.31 3.64
N LYS A 51 -6.90 -14.01 3.37
CA LYS A 51 -6.87 -15.33 2.71
C LYS A 51 -6.18 -15.27 1.35
N TYR A 52 -6.55 -14.30 0.51
CA TYR A 52 -6.01 -14.22 -0.84
C TYR A 52 -4.59 -13.61 -0.84
N LEU A 53 -4.34 -12.59 -0.06
CA LEU A 53 -3.01 -11.96 -0.01
C LEU A 53 -1.96 -12.85 0.62
N ALA A 54 -2.32 -13.71 1.57
CA ALA A 54 -1.39 -14.70 2.12
C ALA A 54 -0.93 -15.74 1.07
N LEU A 55 -1.74 -15.98 0.04
CA LEU A 55 -1.42 -16.91 -1.05
C LEU A 55 -0.71 -16.22 -2.22
N GLU A 56 -1.06 -14.97 -2.51
CA GLU A 56 -0.72 -14.32 -3.79
C GLU A 56 0.23 -13.14 -3.65
N ALA A 57 0.35 -12.51 -2.47
CA ALA A 57 1.22 -11.37 -2.31
C ALA A 57 2.69 -11.79 -2.21
N ASP A 58 3.53 -11.19 -3.06
CA ASP A 58 4.97 -11.42 -3.08
C ASP A 58 5.72 -10.48 -2.14
N TYR A 59 5.16 -9.31 -1.87
CA TYR A 59 5.81 -8.28 -1.06
C TYR A 59 4.81 -7.53 -0.18
N LEU A 60 5.13 -7.40 1.09
CA LEU A 60 4.28 -6.77 2.10
C LEU A 60 4.96 -5.50 2.61
N MET A 61 4.55 -4.36 2.09
CA MET A 61 5.14 -3.06 2.39
C MET A 61 4.32 -2.31 3.44
N THR A 62 5.01 -1.59 4.31
CA THR A 62 4.41 -0.58 5.17
C THR A 62 5.07 0.77 4.91
N LEU A 63 4.29 1.85 4.92
CA LEU A 63 4.77 3.21 4.69
C LEU A 63 4.31 4.15 5.79
N GLU A 64 5.15 5.13 6.08
CA GLU A 64 4.83 6.23 7.00
C GLU A 64 3.88 7.21 6.32
N ASP A 65 2.98 7.78 7.12
CA ASP A 65 1.95 8.72 6.67
C ASP A 65 2.54 9.96 5.97
N GLU A 66 3.62 10.50 6.52
CA GLU A 66 4.32 11.67 5.98
C GLU A 66 4.90 11.37 4.60
N PHE A 67 5.49 10.19 4.43
CA PHE A 67 6.04 9.78 3.14
C PHE A 67 4.96 9.71 2.08
N VAL A 68 3.83 9.05 2.37
CA VAL A 68 2.72 8.91 1.43
C VAL A 68 2.16 10.28 1.07
N SER A 69 1.89 11.12 2.07
CA SER A 69 1.33 12.46 1.87
C SER A 69 2.22 13.36 1.00
N GLU A 70 3.53 13.20 1.08
CA GLU A 70 4.44 13.96 0.24
C GLU A 70 4.49 13.42 -1.20
N GLU A 71 4.60 12.10 -1.34
CA GLU A 71 4.79 11.48 -2.66
C GLU A 71 3.56 11.58 -3.56
N ILE A 72 2.35 11.52 -3.00
CA ILE A 72 1.11 11.63 -3.81
C ILE A 72 0.93 13.01 -4.45
N LYS A 73 1.56 14.06 -3.95
CA LYS A 73 1.53 15.40 -4.57
C LYS A 73 2.09 15.39 -6.00
N PHE A 74 2.93 14.42 -6.32
CA PHE A 74 3.42 14.25 -7.67
C PHE A 74 2.30 13.97 -8.69
N LEU A 75 1.22 13.33 -8.26
CA LEU A 75 0.06 13.01 -9.09
C LEU A 75 -0.70 14.26 -9.55
N ASP A 76 -0.59 15.38 -8.82
CA ASP A 76 -1.22 16.67 -9.20
C ASP A 76 -0.76 17.13 -10.59
N LYS A 77 0.48 16.83 -10.98
CA LYS A 77 1.04 17.16 -12.29
C LYS A 77 0.29 16.47 -13.44
N PHE A 78 -0.44 15.43 -13.14
CA PHE A 78 -1.21 14.64 -14.10
C PHE A 78 -2.72 14.81 -13.93
N ASN A 79 -3.17 15.76 -13.10
CA ASN A 79 -4.57 15.94 -12.71
C ASN A 79 -5.19 14.67 -12.07
N LEU A 80 -4.38 13.91 -11.35
CA LEU A 80 -4.78 12.70 -10.63
C LEU A 80 -4.76 12.94 -9.13
N GLN A 81 -5.58 13.87 -8.66
CA GLN A 81 -5.68 14.15 -7.22
C GLN A 81 -6.33 13.00 -6.49
N THR A 82 -5.76 12.63 -5.35
CA THR A 82 -6.24 11.52 -4.53
C THR A 82 -5.92 11.77 -3.06
N SER A 83 -6.61 11.04 -2.18
CA SER A 83 -6.28 11.00 -0.76
C SER A 83 -5.01 10.17 -0.50
N PRO A 84 -4.41 10.27 0.70
CA PRO A 84 -3.33 9.36 1.11
C PRO A 84 -3.70 7.88 0.98
N SER A 85 -4.91 7.50 1.32
CA SER A 85 -5.39 6.12 1.14
C SER A 85 -5.44 5.70 -0.33
N GLY A 86 -5.99 6.56 -1.19
CA GLY A 86 -6.11 6.25 -2.62
C GLY A 86 -4.78 6.23 -3.35
N GLY A 87 -3.81 7.01 -2.89
CA GLY A 87 -2.48 7.13 -3.50
C GLY A 87 -1.40 6.24 -2.91
N ALA A 88 -1.70 5.45 -1.88
CA ALA A 88 -0.70 4.63 -1.18
C ALA A 88 0.06 3.68 -2.11
N GLY A 89 -0.62 3.06 -3.09
CA GLY A 89 0.03 2.20 -4.08
C GLY A 89 1.06 2.94 -4.95
N PHE A 90 0.77 4.20 -5.33
CA PHE A 90 1.71 5.04 -6.05
C PHE A 90 2.93 5.41 -5.17
N ALA A 91 2.70 5.79 -3.91
CA ALA A 91 3.78 6.04 -2.97
C ALA A 91 4.65 4.79 -2.77
N GLY A 92 4.05 3.60 -2.75
CA GLY A 92 4.75 2.31 -2.72
C GLY A 92 5.69 2.11 -3.91
N LEU A 93 5.25 2.45 -5.12
CA LEU A 93 6.12 2.42 -6.31
C LEU A 93 7.31 3.36 -6.15
N LEU A 94 7.08 4.62 -5.72
CA LEU A 94 8.16 5.58 -5.52
C LEU A 94 9.14 5.14 -4.42
N TYR A 95 8.63 4.50 -3.37
CA TYR A 95 9.46 3.90 -2.34
C TYR A 95 10.36 2.79 -2.90
N CYS A 96 9.82 1.91 -3.75
CA CYS A 96 10.61 0.88 -4.42
C CYS A 96 11.72 1.49 -5.30
N LEU A 97 11.41 2.52 -6.06
CA LEU A 97 12.38 3.19 -6.92
C LEU A 97 13.50 3.88 -6.11
N LYS A 98 13.12 4.62 -5.07
CA LYS A 98 14.08 5.34 -4.20
C LYS A 98 15.02 4.41 -3.43
N ASN A 99 14.56 3.20 -3.11
CA ASN A 99 15.31 2.23 -2.30
C ASN A 99 15.82 1.03 -3.12
N SER A 100 15.72 1.08 -4.45
CA SER A 100 16.15 0.01 -5.35
C SER A 100 15.55 -1.36 -5.01
N LEU A 101 14.26 -1.37 -4.63
CA LEU A 101 13.55 -2.59 -4.27
C LEU A 101 12.87 -3.21 -5.49
N LEU A 102 12.63 -4.52 -5.43
CA LEU A 102 11.88 -5.31 -6.42
C LEU A 102 12.42 -5.22 -7.85
N ASN A 103 13.64 -4.72 -8.04
CA ASN A 103 14.25 -4.51 -9.37
C ASN A 103 13.36 -3.67 -10.31
N VAL A 104 12.61 -2.71 -9.77
CA VAL A 104 11.79 -1.80 -10.56
C VAL A 104 12.71 -0.81 -11.28
N ASN A 105 12.48 -0.64 -12.59
CA ASN A 105 13.28 0.25 -13.45
C ASN A 105 12.42 0.83 -14.59
N ASP A 106 13.03 1.55 -15.52
CA ASP A 106 12.37 2.21 -16.65
C ASP A 106 11.71 1.24 -17.66
N GLN A 107 12.06 -0.05 -17.62
CA GLN A 107 11.44 -1.09 -18.45
C GLN A 107 10.29 -1.81 -17.73
N SER A 108 10.08 -1.51 -16.45
CA SER A 108 9.04 -2.15 -15.65
C SER A 108 7.64 -1.66 -16.06
N ARG A 109 6.71 -2.59 -16.17
CA ARG A 109 5.28 -2.30 -16.34
C ARG A 109 4.59 -2.47 -15.00
N VAL A 110 4.04 -1.38 -14.47
CA VAL A 110 3.43 -1.36 -13.14
C VAL A 110 1.97 -0.97 -13.26
N LEU A 111 1.08 -1.75 -12.65
CA LEU A 111 -0.32 -1.40 -12.47
C LEU A 111 -0.53 -0.89 -11.05
N ILE A 112 -1.10 0.29 -10.92
CA ILE A 112 -1.44 0.91 -9.64
C ILE A 112 -2.94 1.20 -9.63
N PHE A 113 -3.59 0.89 -8.52
CA PHE A 113 -4.98 1.26 -8.28
C PHE A 113 -5.03 2.55 -7.47
N ILE A 114 -5.63 3.59 -8.06
CA ILE A 114 -6.03 4.80 -7.34
C ILE A 114 -7.51 4.62 -7.03
N SER A 115 -7.82 4.33 -5.79
CA SER A 115 -9.14 3.82 -5.39
C SER A 115 -10.15 4.89 -5.00
N GLU A 116 -9.69 6.14 -4.83
CA GLU A 116 -10.56 7.27 -4.44
C GLU A 116 -9.97 8.61 -4.88
N GLY A 117 -10.81 9.63 -4.93
CA GLY A 117 -10.43 11.01 -5.18
C GLY A 117 -9.79 11.69 -3.95
N PRO A 118 -9.57 13.02 -4.02
CA PRO A 118 -9.09 13.79 -2.87
C PRO A 118 -10.09 13.71 -1.72
N SER A 119 -9.58 13.77 -0.48
CA SER A 119 -10.45 13.87 0.69
C SER A 119 -11.14 15.24 0.69
N ASP A 120 -12.42 15.26 0.95
CA ASP A 120 -13.14 16.48 1.29
C ASP A 120 -12.81 16.80 2.75
N ASP A 121 -11.73 17.52 3.01
CA ASP A 121 -11.36 18.06 4.31
C ASP A 121 -11.86 19.50 4.44
#